data_9f5f4135bc7da281c7c5168f857d08af
#
_entry.id   9f5f4135bc7da281c7c5168f857d08af
#
_cell.length_a   1.000
_cell.length_b   1.000
_cell.length_c   1.000
_cell.angle_alpha   90.00
_cell.angle_beta   90.00
_cell.angle_gamma   90.00
#
_symmetry.space_group_name_H-M   'P 1'
#
loop_
_entity.id
_entity.type
_entity.pdbx_description
1 polymer ?
#
loop_
_entity_poly.entity_id
_entity_poly.type
_entity_poly.pdbx_seq_one_letter_code
_entity_poly.pdbx_strand_id
1 'polypeptide(L)'
;QRQMCIRDRDNLPIINRLLELRVEDAHLLGYKNFAEVSLVRKMAESPEQVVSFLRELAAKAKPAAEKEMEELIDYGRNQLGIKDVQTWDLSFISEKLREAKFSYSENEVKQYFTEPAVLKGMFGLVEKMFSIKIKEKKAPVWNDDVKFFVIEDKEGKEIAGFYMDLYARSGKRGGAWMNDQISRREVNGKIQKPIAYL
;
A
#
# COMPACT_ATOMS: atom_id res chain seq x y z
N GLN A 1 -15.10 -4.46 1.92
CA GLN A 1 -16.48 -4.62 2.47
C GLN A 1 -16.48 -5.41 3.79
N ARG A 2 -15.66 -6.45 3.99
CA ARG A 2 -15.61 -7.16 5.29
C ARG A 2 -15.00 -6.36 6.44
N GLN A 3 -14.18 -5.36 6.18
CA GLN A 3 -13.69 -4.44 7.21
C GLN A 3 -14.77 -3.48 7.71
N MET A 4 -15.80 -3.21 6.91
CA MET A 4 -16.94 -2.38 7.32
C MET A 4 -18.00 -3.15 8.12
N CYS A 5 -17.95 -4.48 8.17
CA CYS A 5 -18.84 -5.28 9.02
C CYS A 5 -18.48 -5.26 10.52
N ILE A 6 -17.51 -4.44 10.92
CA ILE A 6 -17.22 -4.14 12.34
C ILE A 6 -18.43 -3.45 13.02
N ARG A 7 -19.28 -2.76 12.27
CA ARG A 7 -20.46 -2.09 12.82
C ARG A 7 -21.45 -3.02 13.53
N ASP A 8 -21.49 -4.28 13.18
CA ASP A 8 -22.44 -5.25 13.72
C ASP A 8 -21.89 -6.00 14.94
N ARG A 9 -20.63 -5.72 15.35
CA ARG A 9 -19.98 -6.29 16.54
C ARG A 9 -19.28 -5.19 17.31
N ASP A 10 -19.65 -5.05 18.56
CA ASP A 10 -18.92 -4.18 19.49
C ASP A 10 -17.61 -4.85 19.92
N ASN A 11 -16.51 -4.38 19.35
CA ASN A 11 -15.15 -4.82 19.70
C ASN A 11 -14.51 -3.97 20.83
N LEU A 12 -15.20 -2.97 21.35
CA LEU A 12 -14.65 -2.08 22.36
C LEU A 12 -14.16 -2.83 23.63
N PRO A 13 -14.88 -3.83 24.16
CA PRO A 13 -14.39 -4.62 25.30
C PRO A 13 -13.07 -5.35 24.98
N ILE A 14 -12.92 -5.88 23.77
CA ILE A 14 -11.70 -6.57 23.32
C ILE A 14 -10.54 -5.56 23.18
N ILE A 15 -10.80 -4.39 22.64
CA ILE A 15 -9.81 -3.31 22.51
C ILE A 15 -9.34 -2.87 23.90
N ASN A 16 -10.24 -2.64 24.82
CA ASN A 16 -9.90 -2.25 26.18
C ASN A 16 -9.04 -3.33 26.87
N ARG A 17 -9.44 -4.60 26.78
CA ARG A 17 -8.65 -5.69 27.37
C ARG A 17 -7.27 -5.82 26.73
N LEU A 18 -7.14 -5.59 25.43
CA LEU A 18 -5.85 -5.60 24.75
C LEU A 18 -4.94 -4.45 25.23
N LEU A 19 -5.49 -3.27 25.46
CA LEU A 19 -4.73 -2.13 26.02
C LEU A 19 -4.27 -2.40 27.45
N GLU A 20 -5.12 -2.97 28.31
CA GLU A 20 -4.75 -3.40 29.66
C GLU A 20 -3.60 -4.42 29.63
N LEU A 21 -3.72 -5.46 28.83
CA LEU A 21 -2.69 -6.49 28.67
C LEU A 21 -1.35 -5.92 28.19
N ARG A 22 -1.37 -4.92 27.30
CA ARG A 22 -0.17 -4.23 26.87
C ARG A 22 0.50 -3.44 27.99
N VAL A 23 -0.29 -2.86 28.90
CA VAL A 23 0.26 -2.18 30.10
C VAL A 23 0.88 -3.19 31.05
N GLU A 24 0.19 -4.31 31.32
CA GLU A 24 0.71 -5.40 32.15
C GLU A 24 2.03 -5.95 31.57
N ASP A 25 2.07 -6.24 30.28
CA ASP A 25 3.27 -6.73 29.57
C ASP A 25 4.45 -5.75 29.69
N ALA A 26 4.20 -4.45 29.47
CA ALA A 26 5.23 -3.43 29.61
C ALA A 26 5.80 -3.39 31.04
N HIS A 27 4.96 -3.44 32.05
CA HIS A 27 5.39 -3.42 33.48
C HIS A 27 6.17 -4.69 33.83
N LEU A 28 5.77 -5.87 33.35
CA LEU A 28 6.51 -7.12 33.55
C LEU A 28 7.91 -7.07 32.96
N LEU A 29 8.07 -6.35 31.85
CA LEU A 29 9.36 -6.14 31.17
C LEU A 29 10.18 -4.96 31.77
N GLY A 30 9.65 -4.25 32.77
CA GLY A 30 10.33 -3.13 33.44
C GLY A 30 10.19 -1.78 32.72
N TYR A 31 9.26 -1.66 31.76
CA TYR A 31 8.98 -0.41 31.06
C TYR A 31 7.73 0.29 31.59
N LYS A 32 7.64 1.61 31.42
CA LYS A 32 6.50 2.41 31.88
C LYS A 32 5.23 2.17 31.06
N ASN A 33 5.38 1.88 29.79
CA ASN A 33 4.27 1.69 28.85
C ASN A 33 4.71 0.88 27.64
N PHE A 34 3.74 0.39 26.87
CA PHE A 34 3.99 -0.43 25.69
C PHE A 34 4.67 0.33 24.53
N ALA A 35 4.59 1.66 24.49
CA ALA A 35 5.30 2.43 23.48
C ALA A 35 6.82 2.33 23.69
N GLU A 36 7.30 2.36 24.93
CA GLU A 36 8.72 2.11 25.24
C GLU A 36 9.15 0.70 24.81
N VAL A 37 8.36 -0.34 25.13
CA VAL A 37 8.62 -1.72 24.67
C VAL A 37 8.71 -1.78 23.14
N SER A 38 7.80 -1.12 22.44
CA SER A 38 7.76 -1.08 20.98
C SER A 38 9.00 -0.43 20.37
N LEU A 39 9.67 0.45 21.07
CA LEU A 39 10.87 1.18 20.59
C LEU A 39 12.18 0.45 20.85
N VAL A 40 12.23 -0.58 21.69
CA VAL A 40 13.47 -1.30 22.08
C VAL A 40 14.33 -1.74 20.88
N ARG A 41 13.69 -2.11 19.77
CA ARG A 41 14.36 -2.57 18.54
C ARG A 41 14.30 -1.54 17.40
N LYS A 42 13.99 -0.27 17.70
CA LYS A 42 13.82 0.80 16.72
C LYS A 42 14.87 1.88 16.93
N MET A 43 14.97 2.80 15.98
CA MET A 43 15.98 3.85 16.00
C MET A 43 15.61 5.02 16.95
N ALA A 44 14.34 5.21 17.26
CA ALA A 44 13.91 6.26 18.18
C ALA A 44 14.22 5.87 19.62
N GLU A 45 14.76 6.80 20.40
CA GLU A 45 15.21 6.57 21.77
C GLU A 45 14.08 6.60 22.80
N SER A 46 13.01 7.37 22.51
CA SER A 46 11.85 7.48 23.42
C SER A 46 10.55 7.80 22.67
N PRO A 47 9.38 7.51 23.28
CA PRO A 47 8.09 7.95 22.75
C PRO A 47 7.99 9.46 22.60
N GLU A 48 8.59 10.23 23.51
CA GLU A 48 8.63 11.70 23.49
C GLU A 48 9.38 12.22 22.26
N GLN A 49 10.49 11.59 21.90
CA GLN A 49 11.25 11.93 20.68
C GLN A 49 10.38 11.75 19.42
N VAL A 50 9.64 10.63 19.35
CA VAL A 50 8.72 10.36 18.22
C VAL A 50 7.62 11.42 18.16
N VAL A 51 6.99 11.72 19.30
CA VAL A 51 5.90 12.71 19.36
C VAL A 51 6.41 14.12 19.02
N SER A 52 7.58 14.51 19.52
CA SER A 52 8.19 15.80 19.18
C SER A 52 8.47 15.93 17.69
N PHE A 53 9.08 14.90 17.09
CA PHE A 53 9.33 14.87 15.64
C PHE A 53 8.03 15.02 14.83
N LEU A 54 6.99 14.28 15.19
CA LEU A 54 5.70 14.36 14.49
C LEU A 54 5.02 15.72 14.66
N ARG A 55 5.11 16.33 15.85
CA ARG A 55 4.58 17.67 16.12
C ARG A 55 5.32 18.75 15.33
N GLU A 56 6.65 18.67 15.25
CA GLU A 56 7.43 19.59 14.42
C GLU A 56 7.08 19.46 12.94
N LEU A 57 6.94 18.23 12.45
CA LEU A 57 6.53 17.98 11.07
C LEU A 57 5.13 18.55 10.80
N ALA A 58 4.18 18.30 11.71
CA ALA A 58 2.82 18.84 11.61
C ALA A 58 2.80 20.38 11.63
N ALA A 59 3.59 21.00 12.52
CA ALA A 59 3.70 22.47 12.60
C ALA A 59 4.24 23.09 11.29
N LYS A 60 5.17 22.40 10.63
CA LYS A 60 5.72 22.85 9.33
C LYS A 60 4.76 22.61 8.17
N ALA A 61 4.04 21.47 8.17
CA ALA A 61 3.14 21.09 7.09
C ALA A 61 1.79 21.81 7.13
N LYS A 62 1.27 22.10 8.34
CA LYS A 62 -0.07 22.65 8.55
C LYS A 62 -0.33 23.96 7.78
N PRO A 63 0.55 24.98 7.81
CA PRO A 63 0.30 26.22 7.08
C PRO A 63 0.18 26.03 5.57
N ALA A 64 0.96 25.10 4.99
CA ALA A 64 0.86 24.79 3.58
C ALA A 64 -0.48 24.07 3.27
N ALA A 65 -0.85 23.09 4.09
CA ALA A 65 -2.12 22.37 3.93
C ALA A 65 -3.36 23.28 4.10
N GLU A 66 -3.32 24.24 5.02
CA GLU A 66 -4.37 25.24 5.20
C GLU A 66 -4.51 26.11 3.93
N LYS A 67 -3.42 26.58 3.37
CA LYS A 67 -3.41 27.36 2.13
C LYS A 67 -3.93 26.56 0.93
N GLU A 68 -3.53 25.29 0.80
CA GLU A 68 -4.01 24.40 -0.25
C GLU A 68 -5.50 24.12 -0.10
N MET A 69 -5.99 23.97 1.14
CA MET A 69 -7.43 23.79 1.42
C MET A 69 -8.23 25.02 1.06
N GLU A 70 -7.75 26.23 1.40
CA GLU A 70 -8.38 27.50 1.00
C GLU A 70 -8.49 27.60 -0.52
N GLU A 71 -7.43 27.25 -1.25
CA GLU A 71 -7.42 27.25 -2.72
C GLU A 71 -8.49 26.28 -3.28
N LEU A 72 -8.59 25.06 -2.72
CA LEU A 72 -9.62 24.10 -3.12
C LEU A 72 -11.02 24.61 -2.89
N ILE A 73 -11.29 25.19 -1.71
CA ILE A 73 -12.60 25.73 -1.36
C ILE A 73 -12.96 26.88 -2.28
N ASP A 74 -12.04 27.80 -2.52
CA ASP A 74 -12.25 28.95 -3.40
C ASP A 74 -12.51 28.52 -4.85
N TYR A 75 -11.75 27.55 -5.35
CA TYR A 75 -11.99 26.99 -6.68
C TYR A 75 -13.35 26.31 -6.77
N GLY A 76 -13.74 25.54 -5.77
CA GLY A 76 -15.04 24.89 -5.69
C GLY A 76 -16.18 25.90 -5.73
N ARG A 77 -16.07 26.98 -4.97
CA ARG A 77 -17.08 28.04 -4.90
C ARG A 77 -17.16 28.88 -6.19
N ASN A 78 -16.02 29.37 -6.65
CA ASN A 78 -15.96 30.40 -7.70
C ASN A 78 -16.00 29.81 -9.10
N GLN A 79 -15.47 28.60 -9.31
CA GLN A 79 -15.38 27.97 -10.64
C GLN A 79 -16.38 26.84 -10.84
N LEU A 80 -16.73 26.10 -9.78
CA LEU A 80 -17.64 24.96 -9.88
C LEU A 80 -19.04 25.25 -9.31
N GLY A 81 -19.28 26.42 -8.71
CA GLY A 81 -20.58 26.82 -8.17
C GLY A 81 -21.02 26.06 -6.91
N ILE A 82 -20.11 25.38 -6.22
CA ILE A 82 -20.38 24.63 -5.00
C ILE A 82 -20.39 25.60 -3.82
N LYS A 83 -21.57 26.05 -3.40
CA LYS A 83 -21.70 27.09 -2.37
C LYS A 83 -21.17 26.68 -1.00
N ASP A 84 -21.44 25.44 -0.59
CA ASP A 84 -21.03 24.87 0.70
C ASP A 84 -20.20 23.60 0.45
N VAL A 85 -18.87 23.78 0.38
CA VAL A 85 -17.93 22.71 0.10
C VAL A 85 -17.82 21.80 1.31
N GLN A 86 -18.13 20.52 1.12
CA GLN A 86 -18.05 19.47 2.12
C GLN A 86 -16.85 18.54 1.89
N THR A 87 -16.49 17.76 2.89
CA THR A 87 -15.34 16.85 2.82
C THR A 87 -15.40 15.88 1.64
N TRP A 88 -16.59 15.41 1.26
CA TRP A 88 -16.80 14.52 0.12
C TRP A 88 -16.65 15.19 -1.24
N ASP A 89 -16.69 16.53 -1.33
CA ASP A 89 -16.49 17.28 -2.56
C ASP A 89 -15.01 17.48 -2.87
N LEU A 90 -14.13 17.41 -1.87
CA LEU A 90 -12.72 17.77 -2.00
C LEU A 90 -11.99 16.98 -3.08
N SER A 91 -12.25 15.67 -3.22
CA SER A 91 -11.62 14.85 -4.25
C SER A 91 -12.02 15.27 -5.66
N PHE A 92 -13.30 15.61 -5.86
CA PHE A 92 -13.80 16.11 -7.14
C PHE A 92 -13.22 17.49 -7.46
N ILE A 93 -13.23 18.41 -6.50
CA ILE A 93 -12.68 19.75 -6.65
C ILE A 93 -11.17 19.67 -6.97
N SER A 94 -10.43 18.83 -6.26
CA SER A 94 -9.00 18.63 -6.47
C SER A 94 -8.67 18.14 -7.89
N GLU A 95 -9.47 17.19 -8.41
CA GLU A 95 -9.32 16.73 -9.80
C GLU A 95 -9.57 17.88 -10.79
N LYS A 96 -10.64 18.66 -10.60
CA LYS A 96 -10.96 19.78 -11.48
C LYS A 96 -9.93 20.91 -11.41
N LEU A 97 -9.42 21.21 -10.23
CA LEU A 97 -8.32 22.17 -10.05
C LEU A 97 -7.05 21.69 -10.73
N ARG A 98 -6.72 20.39 -10.63
CA ARG A 98 -5.58 19.79 -11.29
C ARG A 98 -5.69 19.85 -12.82
N GLU A 99 -6.85 19.49 -13.36
CA GLU A 99 -7.15 19.65 -14.79
C GLU A 99 -6.94 21.09 -15.26
N ALA A 100 -7.47 22.05 -14.50
CA ALA A 100 -7.33 23.48 -14.82
C ALA A 100 -5.87 23.97 -14.75
N LYS A 101 -5.11 23.55 -13.74
CA LYS A 101 -3.70 23.99 -13.56
C LYS A 101 -2.72 23.36 -14.55
N PHE A 102 -2.91 22.09 -14.86
CA PHE A 102 -1.93 21.28 -15.59
C PHE A 102 -2.39 20.84 -16.97
N SER A 103 -3.61 21.18 -17.35
CA SER A 103 -4.17 20.92 -18.69
C SER A 103 -4.16 19.43 -19.11
N TYR A 104 -4.24 18.50 -18.14
CA TYR A 104 -4.42 17.07 -18.42
C TYR A 104 -5.39 16.40 -17.43
N SER A 105 -6.00 15.32 -17.85
CA SER A 105 -6.86 14.50 -17.00
C SER A 105 -6.24 13.13 -16.72
N GLU A 106 -6.59 12.52 -15.59
CA GLU A 106 -6.19 11.12 -15.32
C GLU A 106 -6.67 10.15 -16.39
N ASN A 107 -7.85 10.40 -16.94
CA ASN A 107 -8.42 9.54 -17.99
C ASN A 107 -7.60 9.57 -19.26
N GLU A 108 -7.01 10.72 -19.62
CA GLU A 108 -6.08 10.83 -20.73
C GLU A 108 -4.79 10.07 -20.45
N VAL A 109 -4.20 10.27 -19.27
CA VAL A 109 -2.96 9.59 -18.86
C VAL A 109 -3.13 8.07 -18.77
N LYS A 110 -4.26 7.58 -18.26
CA LYS A 110 -4.57 6.13 -18.16
C LYS A 110 -4.50 5.40 -19.50
N GLN A 111 -4.75 6.07 -20.61
CA GLN A 111 -4.69 5.45 -21.94
C GLN A 111 -3.26 4.98 -22.31
N TYR A 112 -2.25 5.62 -21.76
CA TYR A 112 -0.84 5.27 -21.98
C TYR A 112 -0.35 4.15 -21.04
N PHE A 113 -1.01 3.96 -19.90
CA PHE A 113 -0.64 3.01 -18.86
C PHE A 113 -1.57 1.79 -18.82
N THR A 114 -1.77 1.17 -19.96
CA THR A 114 -2.53 -0.09 -20.04
C THR A 114 -1.75 -1.23 -19.37
N GLU A 115 -2.44 -2.25 -18.82
CA GLU A 115 -1.78 -3.41 -18.19
C GLU A 115 -0.66 -4.00 -19.07
N PRO A 116 -0.89 -4.33 -20.36
CA PRO A 116 0.18 -4.89 -21.19
C PRO A 116 1.38 -3.97 -21.38
N ALA A 117 1.14 -2.65 -21.50
CA ALA A 117 2.23 -1.68 -21.65
C ALA A 117 3.05 -1.56 -20.37
N VAL A 118 2.39 -1.50 -19.20
CA VAL A 118 3.05 -1.42 -17.90
C VAL A 118 3.84 -2.68 -17.59
N LEU A 119 3.25 -3.86 -17.80
CA LEU A 119 3.95 -5.13 -17.57
C LEU A 119 5.16 -5.29 -18.49
N LYS A 120 5.02 -4.98 -19.78
CA LYS A 120 6.14 -5.01 -20.72
C LYS A 120 7.27 -4.06 -20.29
N GLY A 121 6.92 -2.83 -19.89
CA GLY A 121 7.89 -1.83 -19.45
C GLY A 121 8.60 -2.27 -18.17
N MET A 122 7.84 -2.70 -17.16
CA MET A 122 8.35 -3.17 -15.88
C MET A 122 9.26 -4.40 -16.05
N PHE A 123 8.81 -5.42 -16.76
CA PHE A 123 9.60 -6.64 -16.97
C PHE A 123 10.88 -6.32 -17.76
N GLY A 124 10.79 -5.51 -18.83
CA GLY A 124 11.99 -5.11 -19.57
C GLY A 124 13.01 -4.34 -18.73
N LEU A 125 12.55 -3.47 -17.81
CA LEU A 125 13.42 -2.78 -16.88
C LEU A 125 14.10 -3.75 -15.90
N VAL A 126 13.32 -4.64 -15.27
CA VAL A 126 13.81 -5.62 -14.29
C VAL A 126 14.78 -6.62 -14.95
N GLU A 127 14.45 -7.10 -16.15
CA GLU A 127 15.32 -7.98 -16.94
C GLU A 127 16.68 -7.31 -17.24
N LYS A 128 16.65 -6.04 -17.63
CA LYS A 128 17.85 -5.26 -17.91
C LYS A 128 18.70 -5.01 -16.65
N MET A 129 18.06 -4.73 -15.52
CA MET A 129 18.76 -4.44 -14.25
C MET A 129 19.39 -5.69 -13.63
N PHE A 130 18.67 -6.82 -13.67
CA PHE A 130 19.07 -8.03 -12.96
C PHE A 130 19.58 -9.15 -13.88
N SER A 131 19.58 -8.92 -15.21
CA SER A 131 20.01 -9.91 -16.21
C SER A 131 19.23 -11.23 -16.09
N ILE A 132 17.93 -11.13 -15.87
CA ILE A 132 16.98 -12.25 -15.79
C ILE A 132 16.01 -12.18 -16.95
N LYS A 133 15.14 -13.18 -17.11
CA LYS A 133 14.00 -13.15 -18.04
C LYS A 133 12.73 -13.51 -17.29
N ILE A 134 11.63 -12.81 -17.60
CA ILE A 134 10.31 -13.06 -17.04
C ILE A 134 9.41 -13.58 -18.15
N LYS A 135 8.81 -14.75 -17.94
CA LYS A 135 7.93 -15.39 -18.93
C LYS A 135 6.62 -15.82 -18.30
N GLU A 136 5.54 -15.58 -18.99
CA GLU A 136 4.25 -16.14 -18.62
C GLU A 136 4.26 -17.67 -18.81
N LYS A 137 3.72 -18.41 -17.85
CA LYS A 137 3.66 -19.89 -17.88
C LYS A 137 2.29 -20.34 -17.37
N LYS A 138 1.73 -21.36 -17.97
CA LYS A 138 0.49 -21.97 -17.50
C LYS A 138 0.72 -22.64 -16.14
N ALA A 139 -0.14 -22.32 -15.17
CA ALA A 139 -0.16 -22.91 -13.84
C ALA A 139 -1.62 -23.02 -13.35
N PRO A 140 -1.91 -23.85 -12.34
CA PRO A 140 -3.20 -23.81 -11.67
C PRO A 140 -3.46 -22.43 -11.09
N VAL A 141 -4.61 -21.85 -11.39
CA VAL A 141 -5.04 -20.53 -10.93
C VAL A 141 -6.42 -20.64 -10.26
N TRP A 142 -6.74 -19.72 -9.37
CA TRP A 142 -8.03 -19.66 -8.66
C TRP A 142 -9.06 -18.76 -9.34
N ASN A 143 -8.66 -18.05 -10.39
CA ASN A 143 -9.51 -17.21 -11.22
C ASN A 143 -8.85 -17.01 -12.58
N ASP A 144 -9.64 -16.89 -13.64
CA ASP A 144 -9.15 -16.81 -15.02
C ASP A 144 -8.32 -15.54 -15.31
N ASP A 145 -8.52 -14.46 -14.54
CA ASP A 145 -7.73 -13.23 -14.67
C ASP A 145 -6.34 -13.31 -14.02
N VAL A 146 -6.06 -14.39 -13.27
CA VAL A 146 -4.76 -14.57 -12.59
C VAL A 146 -3.73 -15.10 -13.57
N LYS A 147 -2.57 -14.48 -13.62
CA LYS A 147 -1.44 -14.90 -14.45
C LYS A 147 -0.31 -15.42 -13.57
N PHE A 148 0.38 -16.44 -14.06
CA PHE A 148 1.59 -16.95 -13.44
C PHE A 148 2.80 -16.68 -14.31
N PHE A 149 3.87 -16.18 -13.68
CA PHE A 149 5.13 -15.87 -14.34
C PHE A 149 6.26 -16.64 -13.69
N VAL A 150 7.23 -17.05 -14.50
CA VAL A 150 8.50 -17.62 -14.04
C VAL A 150 9.63 -16.65 -14.33
N ILE A 151 10.62 -16.67 -13.45
CA ILE A 151 11.87 -15.92 -13.57
C ILE A 151 12.97 -16.90 -13.94
N GLU A 152 13.65 -16.65 -15.04
CA GLU A 152 14.80 -17.41 -15.51
C GLU A 152 16.10 -16.60 -15.34
N ASP A 153 17.18 -17.27 -15.00
CA ASP A 153 18.52 -16.70 -15.01
C ASP A 153 19.08 -16.57 -16.44
N LYS A 154 20.34 -16.14 -16.55
CA LYS A 154 21.05 -15.95 -17.84
C LYS A 154 21.17 -17.24 -18.64
N GLU A 155 21.24 -18.38 -17.96
CA GLU A 155 21.35 -19.71 -18.54
C GLU A 155 19.99 -20.30 -18.94
N GLY A 156 18.90 -19.58 -18.69
CA GLY A 156 17.53 -20.02 -18.99
C GLY A 156 16.94 -20.98 -17.95
N LYS A 157 17.56 -21.10 -16.79
CA LYS A 157 17.09 -21.92 -15.69
C LYS A 157 16.05 -21.14 -14.87
N GLU A 158 14.89 -21.74 -14.64
CA GLU A 158 13.89 -21.16 -13.74
C GLU A 158 14.42 -21.08 -12.30
N ILE A 159 14.43 -19.88 -11.70
CA ILE A 159 14.93 -19.62 -10.37
C ILE A 159 13.84 -19.19 -9.37
N ALA A 160 12.71 -18.66 -9.87
CA ALA A 160 11.58 -18.22 -9.05
C ALA A 160 10.28 -18.18 -9.88
N GLY A 161 9.15 -17.96 -9.22
CA GLY A 161 7.87 -17.68 -9.88
C GLY A 161 6.99 -16.75 -9.06
N PHE A 162 5.98 -16.19 -9.69
CA PHE A 162 4.98 -15.37 -9.01
C PHE A 162 3.64 -15.36 -9.73
N TYR A 163 2.57 -15.23 -8.94
CA TYR A 163 1.23 -15.00 -9.44
C TYR A 163 0.93 -13.50 -9.42
N MET A 164 0.25 -13.02 -10.43
CA MET A 164 -0.33 -11.67 -10.49
C MET A 164 -1.84 -11.76 -10.54
N ASP A 165 -2.49 -11.19 -9.53
CA ASP A 165 -3.94 -11.09 -9.39
C ASP A 165 -4.36 -9.61 -9.33
N LEU A 166 -4.39 -8.94 -10.49
CA LEU A 166 -4.49 -7.49 -10.58
C LEU A 166 -5.92 -6.95 -10.51
N TYR A 167 -6.92 -7.77 -10.85
CA TYR A 167 -8.28 -7.28 -11.01
C TYR A 167 -9.13 -7.40 -9.74
N ALA A 168 -9.92 -6.37 -9.49
CA ALA A 168 -10.92 -6.38 -8.43
C ALA A 168 -12.09 -7.30 -8.81
N ARG A 169 -12.60 -8.04 -7.83
CA ARG A 169 -13.79 -8.88 -7.98
C ARG A 169 -14.51 -9.06 -6.64
N SER A 170 -15.72 -9.58 -6.68
CA SER A 170 -16.49 -9.84 -5.46
C SER A 170 -15.73 -10.78 -4.52
N GLY A 171 -15.67 -10.41 -3.24
CA GLY A 171 -14.98 -11.17 -2.19
C GLY A 171 -13.45 -11.01 -2.15
N LYS A 172 -12.83 -10.35 -3.13
CA LYS A 172 -11.40 -10.04 -3.09
C LYS A 172 -11.14 -8.83 -2.17
N ARG A 173 -10.13 -8.94 -1.33
CA ARG A 173 -9.68 -7.82 -0.49
C ARG A 173 -9.04 -6.74 -1.36
N GLY A 174 -9.47 -5.49 -1.18
CA GLY A 174 -8.88 -4.34 -1.87
C GLY A 174 -7.49 -3.99 -1.38
N GLY A 175 -6.79 -3.17 -2.18
CA GLY A 175 -5.42 -2.74 -1.93
C GLY A 175 -4.40 -3.51 -2.75
N ALA A 176 -3.13 -3.11 -2.64
CA ALA A 176 -1.99 -3.79 -3.25
C ALA A 176 -1.12 -4.42 -2.16
N TRP A 177 -0.77 -5.68 -2.33
CA TRP A 177 0.03 -6.42 -1.35
C TRP A 177 0.79 -7.56 -2.02
N MET A 178 1.85 -7.99 -1.39
CA MET A 178 2.63 -9.17 -1.76
C MET A 178 2.64 -10.16 -0.60
N ASN A 179 2.65 -11.44 -0.90
CA ASN A 179 2.84 -12.50 0.09
C ASN A 179 3.65 -13.66 -0.48
N ASP A 180 4.35 -14.38 0.37
CA ASP A 180 5.06 -15.60 0.00
C ASP A 180 4.12 -16.79 -0.02
N GLN A 181 4.10 -17.53 -1.12
CA GLN A 181 3.51 -18.88 -1.16
C GLN A 181 4.54 -19.92 -0.72
N ILE A 182 5.74 -19.85 -1.30
CA ILE A 182 6.84 -20.77 -1.06
C ILE A 182 8.10 -19.93 -0.90
N SER A 183 8.76 -20.07 0.26
CA SER A 183 10.04 -19.40 0.50
C SER A 183 11.19 -20.20 -0.12
N ARG A 184 12.23 -19.49 -0.55
CA ARG A 184 13.46 -20.13 -1.04
C ARG A 184 14.19 -20.81 0.11
N ARG A 185 14.45 -22.10 -0.04
CA ARG A 185 15.25 -22.87 0.93
C ARG A 185 15.93 -24.04 0.24
N GLU A 186 16.97 -24.58 0.86
CA GLU A 186 17.57 -25.84 0.46
C GLU A 186 16.99 -26.99 1.28
N VAL A 187 16.56 -28.05 0.60
CA VAL A 187 16.01 -29.26 1.22
C VAL A 187 16.69 -30.48 0.57
N ASN A 188 17.43 -31.25 1.36
CA ASN A 188 18.13 -32.43 0.89
C ASN A 188 19.01 -32.19 -0.35
N GLY A 189 19.78 -31.11 -0.35
CA GLY A 189 20.67 -30.72 -1.45
C GLY A 189 19.93 -30.14 -2.68
N LYS A 190 18.62 -29.94 -2.61
CA LYS A 190 17.83 -29.34 -3.70
C LYS A 190 17.29 -27.98 -3.29
N ILE A 191 17.45 -27.00 -4.17
CA ILE A 191 16.89 -25.65 -3.97
C ILE A 191 15.40 -25.65 -4.29
N GLN A 192 14.57 -25.38 -3.28
CA GLN A 192 13.18 -25.06 -3.44
C GLN A 192 13.05 -23.63 -3.99
N LYS A 193 12.45 -23.50 -5.18
CA LYS A 193 12.27 -22.19 -5.81
C LYS A 193 11.20 -21.39 -5.07
N PRO A 194 11.40 -20.10 -4.83
CA PRO A 194 10.37 -19.24 -4.22
C PRO A 194 9.23 -18.96 -5.19
N ILE A 195 8.03 -18.86 -4.64
CA ILE A 195 6.84 -18.40 -5.34
C ILE A 195 6.15 -17.35 -4.50
N ALA A 196 5.80 -16.21 -5.12
CA ALA A 196 5.10 -15.11 -4.48
C ALA A 196 3.72 -14.87 -5.09
N TYR A 197 2.86 -14.18 -4.34
CA TYR A 197 1.61 -13.59 -4.79
C TYR A 197 1.75 -12.07 -4.85
N LEU A 198 1.25 -11.46 -5.92
CA LEU A 198 1.17 -10.01 -6.16
C LEU A 198 -0.27 -9.58 -6.47
#